data_597809af315b2da8558a12cee8821db5
#
_entry.id   597809af315b2da8558a12cee8821db5
#
_cell.length_a   1.000
_cell.length_b   1.000
_cell.length_c   1.000
_cell.angle_alpha   90.00
_cell.angle_beta   90.00
_cell.angle_gamma   90.00
#
_symmetry.space_group_name_H-M   'P 1'
#
loop_
_entity.id
_entity.type
_entity.pdbx_description
1 polymer ?
#
loop_
_entity_poly.entity_id
_entity_poly.type
_entity_poly.pdbx_seq_one_letter_code
_entity_poly.pdbx_strand_id
1 'polypeptide(L)'
;MSGGPGITLRPMRWWDIEPVLELERVLFPEDAWSAGMFWSELADARHPGATRHYTVAEDAEGRVVGYAGLMAVSGEGDVQTIAVARGRWGGGLGSRLLAELVREAGEQGCADLLLEVRVDNVRAQRLYERFGFQPIGVRRNYYQPSGVDALVMRLADPARAPLPEPMAATAAPVDQGKTLHG
;
A
#
# COMPACT_ATOMS: atom_id res chain seq x y z
N MET A 1 -18.89 -7.44 -0.83
CA MET A 1 -18.33 -8.57 -1.59
C MET A 1 -18.38 -8.26 -3.06
N SER A 2 -17.40 -7.64 -3.60
CA SER A 2 -17.28 -7.48 -5.06
C SER A 2 -15.81 -7.32 -5.38
N GLY A 3 -15.07 -8.40 -5.22
CA GLY A 3 -13.82 -8.55 -5.92
C GLY A 3 -14.13 -8.92 -7.35
N GLY A 4 -13.42 -8.38 -8.31
CA GLY A 4 -13.40 -8.96 -9.65
C GLY A 4 -13.18 -10.47 -9.51
N PRO A 5 -13.73 -11.28 -10.42
CA PRO A 5 -13.72 -12.73 -10.27
C PRO A 5 -12.29 -13.22 -10.03
N GLY A 6 -12.06 -13.86 -8.90
CA GLY A 6 -10.87 -14.63 -8.61
C GLY A 6 -9.71 -13.98 -7.86
N ILE A 7 -9.84 -12.76 -7.28
CA ILE A 7 -8.76 -12.19 -6.46
C ILE A 7 -9.12 -12.22 -4.97
N THR A 8 -8.23 -12.81 -4.17
CA THR A 8 -8.37 -12.92 -2.72
C THR A 8 -7.26 -12.13 -2.03
N LEU A 9 -7.61 -11.34 -1.01
CA LEU A 9 -6.65 -10.72 -0.11
C LEU A 9 -6.40 -11.65 1.08
N ARG A 10 -5.14 -11.85 1.43
CA ARG A 10 -4.74 -12.66 2.58
C ARG A 10 -3.46 -12.13 3.22
N PRO A 11 -3.17 -12.47 4.49
CA PRO A 11 -1.91 -12.10 5.11
C PRO A 11 -0.71 -12.60 4.30
N MET A 12 0.32 -11.73 4.17
CA MET A 12 1.58 -12.11 3.56
C MET A 12 2.31 -13.13 4.43
N ARG A 13 2.90 -14.14 3.79
CA ARG A 13 3.72 -15.19 4.41
C ARG A 13 5.15 -15.11 3.88
N TRP A 14 6.08 -15.80 4.55
CA TRP A 14 7.48 -15.78 4.14
C TRP A 14 7.71 -16.30 2.71
N TRP A 15 6.90 -17.25 2.26
CA TRP A 15 6.97 -17.78 0.88
C TRP A 15 6.44 -16.83 -0.20
N ASP A 16 5.77 -15.75 0.21
CA ASP A 16 5.32 -14.71 -0.71
C ASP A 16 6.44 -13.70 -1.03
N ILE A 17 7.52 -13.69 -0.25
CA ILE A 17 8.60 -12.71 -0.39
C ILE A 17 9.20 -12.76 -1.80
N GLU A 18 9.48 -13.93 -2.34
CA GLU A 18 10.08 -14.04 -3.68
C GLU A 18 9.14 -13.51 -4.78
N PRO A 19 7.86 -13.93 -4.87
CA PRO A 19 6.92 -13.32 -5.81
C PRO A 19 6.74 -11.82 -5.64
N VAL A 20 6.73 -11.31 -4.40
CA VAL A 20 6.63 -9.88 -4.11
C VAL A 20 7.87 -9.13 -4.61
N LEU A 21 9.07 -9.69 -4.41
CA LEU A 21 10.31 -9.10 -4.91
C LEU A 21 10.35 -9.02 -6.44
N GLU A 22 9.81 -10.00 -7.14
CA GLU A 22 9.70 -9.95 -8.59
C GLU A 22 8.83 -8.77 -9.04
N LEU A 23 7.67 -8.56 -8.38
CA LEU A 23 6.83 -7.39 -8.64
C LEU A 23 7.54 -6.08 -8.29
N GLU A 24 8.22 -6.01 -7.15
CA GLU A 24 9.00 -4.84 -6.73
C GLU A 24 10.01 -4.42 -7.78
N ARG A 25 10.79 -5.36 -8.29
CA ARG A 25 11.83 -5.07 -9.29
C ARG A 25 11.26 -4.56 -10.61
N VAL A 26 10.08 -5.06 -11.00
CA VAL A 26 9.39 -4.63 -12.22
C VAL A 26 8.74 -3.27 -12.05
N LEU A 27 8.09 -3.03 -10.91
CA LEU A 27 7.32 -1.81 -10.66
C LEU A 27 8.19 -0.63 -10.19
N PHE A 28 9.25 -0.94 -9.44
CA PHE A 28 10.13 0.06 -8.81
C PHE A 28 11.61 -0.24 -9.09
N PRO A 29 12.06 -0.22 -10.35
CA PRO A 29 13.40 -0.67 -10.69
C PRO A 29 14.52 0.15 -10.04
N GLU A 30 14.26 1.41 -9.69
CA GLU A 30 15.25 2.31 -9.07
C GLU A 30 15.31 2.19 -7.55
N ASP A 31 14.21 1.82 -6.90
CA ASP A 31 14.04 1.86 -5.45
C ASP A 31 13.33 0.64 -4.87
N ALA A 32 13.49 -0.52 -5.52
CA ALA A 32 12.95 -1.79 -5.05
C ALA A 32 13.48 -2.16 -3.66
N TRP A 33 12.58 -2.63 -2.80
CA TRP A 33 12.97 -3.17 -1.50
C TRP A 33 13.76 -4.47 -1.67
N SER A 34 14.69 -4.71 -0.73
CA SER A 34 15.42 -5.98 -0.66
C SER A 34 14.60 -7.08 0.04
N ALA A 35 15.02 -8.33 -0.15
CA ALA A 35 14.47 -9.46 0.60
C ALA A 35 14.58 -9.25 2.12
N GLY A 36 15.72 -8.73 2.59
CA GLY A 36 15.96 -8.46 4.01
C GLY A 36 14.96 -7.46 4.60
N MET A 37 14.55 -6.46 3.85
CA MET A 37 13.54 -5.50 4.29
C MET A 37 12.18 -6.19 4.50
N PHE A 38 11.73 -7.00 3.56
CA PHE A 38 10.48 -7.76 3.72
C PHE A 38 10.54 -8.77 4.87
N TRP A 39 11.67 -9.46 5.04
CA TRP A 39 11.88 -10.37 6.17
C TRP A 39 11.75 -9.64 7.50
N SER A 40 12.38 -8.48 7.63
CA SER A 40 12.31 -7.65 8.84
C SER A 40 10.87 -7.24 9.16
N GLU A 41 10.13 -6.76 8.16
CA GLU A 41 8.74 -6.36 8.33
C GLU A 41 7.83 -7.52 8.73
N LEU A 42 8.01 -8.69 8.11
CA LEU A 42 7.23 -9.88 8.46
C LEU A 42 7.55 -10.43 9.84
N ALA A 43 8.76 -10.26 10.34
CA ALA A 43 9.11 -10.63 11.71
C ALA A 43 8.26 -9.86 12.73
N ASP A 44 8.01 -8.57 12.46
CA ASP A 44 7.20 -7.70 13.32
C ASP A 44 5.68 -7.85 13.10
N ALA A 45 5.26 -8.68 12.15
CA ALA A 45 3.84 -8.92 11.85
C ALA A 45 3.21 -10.12 12.57
N ARG A 46 4.01 -10.91 13.31
CA ARG A 46 3.60 -12.27 13.73
C ARG A 46 3.48 -12.52 15.23
N HIS A 47 3.50 -11.51 16.06
CA HIS A 47 3.40 -11.73 17.51
C HIS A 47 2.26 -10.89 18.12
N PRO A 48 1.80 -11.24 19.35
CA PRO A 48 0.88 -10.38 20.08
C PRO A 48 1.48 -8.98 20.24
N GLY A 49 0.76 -7.95 19.86
CA GLY A 49 1.29 -6.59 19.80
C GLY A 49 2.05 -6.28 18.51
N ALA A 50 1.81 -7.05 17.45
CA ALA A 50 2.40 -6.80 16.13
C ALA A 50 2.20 -5.37 15.67
N THR A 51 3.28 -4.74 15.19
CA THR A 51 3.28 -3.37 14.68
C THR A 51 3.19 -3.29 13.17
N ARG A 52 3.16 -4.44 12.48
CA ARG A 52 3.11 -4.55 11.03
C ARG A 52 1.91 -5.37 10.58
N HIS A 53 1.29 -4.95 9.50
CA HIS A 53 0.24 -5.69 8.80
C HIS A 53 0.54 -5.70 7.31
N TYR A 54 0.89 -6.86 6.78
CA TYR A 54 1.23 -7.06 5.37
C TYR A 54 0.25 -8.01 4.71
N THR A 55 -0.26 -7.61 3.55
CA THR A 55 -1.30 -8.32 2.79
C THR A 55 -0.81 -8.55 1.37
N VAL A 56 -1.13 -9.71 0.82
CA VAL A 56 -0.98 -10.01 -0.61
C VAL A 56 -2.34 -10.19 -1.26
N ALA A 57 -2.42 -9.85 -2.54
CA ALA A 57 -3.54 -10.18 -3.40
C ALA A 57 -3.13 -11.36 -4.28
N GLU A 58 -3.90 -12.43 -4.22
CA GLU A 58 -3.67 -13.68 -4.96
C GLU A 58 -4.79 -13.90 -5.97
N ASP A 59 -4.42 -14.23 -7.21
CA ASP A 59 -5.40 -14.55 -8.24
C ASP A 59 -5.91 -16.00 -8.13
N ALA A 60 -6.84 -16.39 -9.00
CA ALA A 60 -7.44 -17.71 -9.01
C ALA A 60 -6.43 -18.85 -9.28
N GLU A 61 -5.30 -18.52 -9.89
CA GLU A 61 -4.20 -19.45 -10.17
C GLU A 61 -3.14 -19.50 -9.08
N GLY A 62 -3.36 -18.78 -7.97
CA GLY A 62 -2.44 -18.74 -6.83
C GLY A 62 -1.24 -17.81 -7.02
N ARG A 63 -1.28 -16.90 -8.00
CA ARG A 63 -0.19 -15.95 -8.24
C ARG A 63 -0.39 -14.67 -7.44
N VAL A 64 0.67 -14.14 -6.85
CA VAL A 64 0.65 -12.84 -6.20
C VAL A 64 0.59 -11.74 -7.27
N VAL A 65 -0.47 -10.95 -7.24
CA VAL A 65 -0.73 -9.87 -8.21
C VAL A 65 -0.78 -8.49 -7.57
N GLY A 66 -0.58 -8.40 -6.28
CA GLY A 66 -0.49 -7.16 -5.53
C GLY A 66 -0.11 -7.39 -4.08
N TYR A 67 0.30 -6.34 -3.41
CA TYR A 67 0.65 -6.38 -1.99
C TYR A 67 0.55 -5.00 -1.36
N ALA A 68 0.42 -4.97 -0.05
CA ALA A 68 0.38 -3.73 0.73
C ALA A 68 0.92 -3.97 2.14
N GLY A 69 1.50 -2.94 2.74
CA GLY A 69 2.06 -3.01 4.08
C GLY A 69 1.74 -1.78 4.92
N LEU A 70 1.33 -2.02 6.16
CA LEU A 70 1.03 -1.04 7.18
C LEU A 70 2.00 -1.21 8.35
N MET A 71 2.50 -0.11 8.87
CA MET A 71 3.10 -0.02 10.20
C MET A 71 2.16 0.76 11.12
N ALA A 72 1.85 0.23 12.30
CA ALA A 72 1.02 0.90 13.30
C ALA A 72 1.74 0.89 14.65
N VAL A 73 2.16 2.07 15.11
CA VAL A 73 2.93 2.24 16.35
C VAL A 73 2.40 3.45 17.11
N SER A 74 2.09 3.26 18.38
CA SER A 74 1.70 4.35 19.29
C SER A 74 0.56 5.24 18.78
N GLY A 75 -0.43 4.63 18.12
CA GLY A 75 -1.59 5.36 17.61
C GLY A 75 -1.38 6.08 16.28
N GLU A 76 -0.25 5.90 15.64
CA GLU A 76 0.04 6.39 14.29
C GLU A 76 0.26 5.24 13.33
N GLY A 77 -0.40 5.28 12.17
CA GLY A 77 -0.25 4.32 11.10
C GLY A 77 0.52 4.93 9.93
N ASP A 78 1.32 4.09 9.28
CA ASP A 78 2.04 4.43 8.04
C ASP A 78 1.78 3.39 6.97
N VAL A 79 1.31 3.84 5.81
CA VAL A 79 1.31 3.01 4.60
C VAL A 79 2.75 2.92 4.11
N GLN A 80 3.38 1.76 4.30
CA GLN A 80 4.79 1.57 3.93
C GLN A 80 4.99 1.23 2.47
N THR A 81 4.07 0.47 1.91
CA THR A 81 4.09 0.06 0.50
C THR A 81 2.70 -0.33 0.04
N ILE A 82 2.43 -0.12 -1.23
CA ILE A 82 1.24 -0.60 -1.92
C ILE A 82 1.57 -0.74 -3.40
N ALA A 83 1.26 -1.88 -3.98
CA ALA A 83 1.56 -2.17 -5.38
C ALA A 83 0.61 -3.17 -6.01
N VAL A 84 0.37 -3.02 -7.30
CA VAL A 84 -0.44 -3.92 -8.12
C VAL A 84 0.30 -4.23 -9.42
N ALA A 85 0.33 -5.51 -9.79
CA ALA A 85 0.88 -5.94 -11.08
C ALA A 85 0.23 -5.18 -12.24
N ARG A 86 1.04 -4.77 -13.23
CA ARG A 86 0.56 -3.93 -14.36
C ARG A 86 -0.61 -4.55 -15.10
N GLY A 87 -0.63 -5.86 -15.30
CA GLY A 87 -1.73 -6.57 -15.94
C GLY A 87 -3.06 -6.58 -15.16
N ARG A 88 -3.05 -6.09 -13.92
CA ARG A 88 -4.24 -5.99 -13.05
C ARG A 88 -4.66 -4.55 -12.77
N TRP A 89 -4.06 -3.58 -13.43
CA TRP A 89 -4.44 -2.18 -13.31
C TRP A 89 -5.84 -1.92 -13.86
N GLY A 90 -6.53 -0.95 -13.28
CA GLY A 90 -7.88 -0.55 -13.70
C GLY A 90 -9.03 -1.42 -13.17
N GLY A 91 -8.72 -2.48 -12.41
CA GLY A 91 -9.72 -3.39 -11.80
C GLY A 91 -10.11 -3.06 -10.36
N GLY A 92 -9.62 -1.96 -9.79
CA GLY A 92 -9.93 -1.56 -8.42
C GLY A 92 -9.12 -2.27 -7.34
N LEU A 93 -8.11 -3.06 -7.70
CA LEU A 93 -7.30 -3.82 -6.73
C LEU A 93 -6.50 -2.90 -5.79
N GLY A 94 -5.95 -1.79 -6.31
CA GLY A 94 -5.27 -0.79 -5.48
C GLY A 94 -6.20 -0.19 -4.41
N SER A 95 -7.45 0.10 -4.77
CA SER A 95 -8.46 0.56 -3.82
C SER A 95 -8.79 -0.49 -2.77
N ARG A 96 -8.89 -1.76 -3.15
CA ARG A 96 -9.13 -2.86 -2.19
C ARG A 96 -7.97 -3.01 -1.20
N LEU A 97 -6.74 -2.95 -1.68
CA LEU A 97 -5.54 -3.02 -0.83
C LEU A 97 -5.48 -1.82 0.13
N LEU A 98 -5.74 -0.61 -0.36
CA LEU A 98 -5.77 0.58 0.49
C LEU A 98 -6.90 0.51 1.53
N ALA A 99 -8.09 0.05 1.14
CA ALA A 99 -9.21 -0.14 2.06
C ALA A 99 -8.86 -1.11 3.19
N GLU A 100 -8.14 -2.19 2.88
CA GLU A 100 -7.64 -3.13 3.89
C GLU A 100 -6.71 -2.44 4.89
N LEU A 101 -5.77 -1.62 4.42
CA LEU A 101 -4.85 -0.89 5.30
C LEU A 101 -5.59 0.14 6.16
N VAL A 102 -6.56 0.86 5.60
CA VAL A 102 -7.38 1.83 6.35
C VAL A 102 -8.19 1.13 7.43
N ARG A 103 -8.81 0.00 7.10
CA ARG A 103 -9.56 -0.84 8.05
C ARG A 103 -8.65 -1.29 9.19
N GLU A 104 -7.49 -1.83 8.87
CA GLU A 104 -6.53 -2.32 9.86
C GLU A 104 -6.00 -1.20 10.75
N ALA A 105 -5.67 -0.04 10.19
CA ALA A 105 -5.26 1.13 10.97
C ALA A 105 -6.35 1.56 11.97
N GLY A 106 -7.61 1.52 11.55
CA GLY A 106 -8.75 1.79 12.43
C GLY A 106 -8.89 0.77 13.55
N GLU A 107 -8.74 -0.51 13.24
CA GLU A 107 -8.80 -1.61 14.24
C GLU A 107 -7.62 -1.56 15.23
N GLN A 108 -6.46 -1.10 14.80
CA GLN A 108 -5.29 -0.88 15.65
C GLN A 108 -5.40 0.39 16.50
N GLY A 109 -6.46 1.16 16.33
CA GLY A 109 -6.69 2.37 17.11
C GLY A 109 -5.85 3.56 16.68
N CYS A 110 -5.38 3.59 15.43
CA CYS A 110 -4.62 4.73 14.93
C CYS A 110 -5.49 5.99 14.87
N ALA A 111 -4.97 7.09 15.40
CA ALA A 111 -5.60 8.40 15.27
C ALA A 111 -5.40 8.98 13.87
N ASP A 112 -4.27 8.67 13.26
CA ASP A 112 -3.87 9.13 11.93
C ASP A 112 -3.26 8.00 11.12
N LEU A 113 -3.46 8.06 9.80
CA LEU A 113 -2.77 7.22 8.83
C LEU A 113 -2.02 8.12 7.84
N LEU A 114 -0.72 7.93 7.74
CA LEU A 114 0.19 8.73 6.93
C LEU A 114 0.72 7.91 5.74
N LEU A 115 1.12 8.60 4.71
CA LEU A 115 1.86 8.03 3.58
C LEU A 115 2.72 9.11 2.90
N GLU A 116 3.75 8.67 2.18
CA GLU A 116 4.48 9.48 1.23
C GLU A 116 4.20 8.97 -0.19
N VAL A 117 4.02 9.89 -1.12
CA VAL A 117 3.82 9.60 -2.52
C VAL A 117 4.65 10.55 -3.39
N ARG A 118 5.22 10.05 -4.48
CA ARG A 118 5.97 10.91 -5.40
C ARG A 118 5.09 12.07 -5.87
N VAL A 119 5.65 13.28 -5.89
CA VAL A 119 4.92 14.48 -6.35
C VAL A 119 4.49 14.38 -7.83
N ASP A 120 5.17 13.55 -8.62
CA ASP A 120 4.84 13.29 -10.02
C ASP A 120 3.84 12.12 -10.21
N ASN A 121 3.48 11.39 -9.15
CA ASN A 121 2.50 10.29 -9.22
C ASN A 121 1.08 10.80 -8.93
N VAL A 122 0.53 11.54 -9.88
CA VAL A 122 -0.82 12.15 -9.75
C VAL A 122 -1.92 11.09 -9.60
N ARG A 123 -1.77 9.93 -10.21
CA ARG A 123 -2.76 8.85 -10.12
C ARG A 123 -2.89 8.29 -8.71
N ALA A 124 -1.76 8.00 -8.07
CA ALA A 124 -1.76 7.55 -6.68
C ALA A 124 -2.32 8.63 -5.75
N GLN A 125 -1.95 9.89 -5.95
CA GLN A 125 -2.50 11.01 -5.18
C GLN A 125 -4.02 11.07 -5.28
N ARG A 126 -4.60 10.90 -6.47
CA ARG A 126 -6.06 10.88 -6.67
C ARG A 126 -6.73 9.70 -5.97
N LEU A 127 -6.09 8.53 -5.98
CA LEU A 127 -6.57 7.37 -5.22
C LEU A 127 -6.64 7.71 -3.72
N TYR A 128 -5.58 8.26 -3.16
CA TYR A 128 -5.52 8.64 -1.75
C TYR A 128 -6.53 9.73 -1.40
N GLU A 129 -6.67 10.75 -2.24
CA GLU A 129 -7.68 11.81 -2.06
C GLU A 129 -9.10 11.25 -2.00
N ARG A 130 -9.44 10.24 -2.82
CA ARG A 130 -10.78 9.60 -2.77
C ARG A 130 -11.03 8.88 -1.44
N PHE A 131 -10.00 8.43 -0.76
CA PHE A 131 -10.08 7.85 0.59
C PHE A 131 -10.14 8.91 1.70
N GLY A 132 -10.00 10.18 1.36
CA GLY A 132 -10.01 11.28 2.31
C GLY A 132 -8.65 11.73 2.80
N PHE A 133 -7.56 11.20 2.24
CA PHE A 133 -6.22 11.69 2.54
C PHE A 133 -6.05 13.13 2.05
N GLN A 134 -5.40 13.95 2.84
CA GLN A 134 -5.09 15.33 2.54
C GLN A 134 -3.59 15.59 2.59
N PRO A 135 -3.04 16.42 1.67
CA PRO A 135 -1.63 16.77 1.72
C PRO A 135 -1.33 17.61 2.95
N ILE A 136 -0.24 17.28 3.65
CA ILE A 136 0.19 18.01 4.86
C ILE A 136 1.61 18.53 4.77
N GLY A 137 2.38 18.16 3.77
CA GLY A 137 3.76 18.62 3.60
C GLY A 137 4.46 17.99 2.42
N VAL A 138 5.69 18.41 2.22
CA VAL A 138 6.57 17.89 1.16
C VAL A 138 7.91 17.53 1.79
N ARG A 139 8.39 16.31 1.53
CA ARG A 139 9.77 15.90 1.83
C ARG A 139 10.61 16.07 0.57
N ARG A 140 11.51 17.03 0.60
CA ARG A 140 12.35 17.33 -0.57
C ARG A 140 13.41 16.25 -0.75
N ASN A 141 13.70 15.95 -2.02
CA ASN A 141 14.76 15.02 -2.41
C ASN A 141 14.64 13.64 -1.74
N TYR A 142 13.43 13.17 -1.56
CA TYR A 142 13.12 11.98 -0.77
C TYR A 142 13.45 10.69 -1.50
N TYR A 143 13.06 10.57 -2.77
CA TYR A 143 13.30 9.39 -3.58
C TYR A 143 14.69 9.44 -4.21
N GLN A 144 15.52 8.45 -3.92
CA GLN A 144 16.87 8.36 -4.45
C GLN A 144 16.97 7.19 -5.45
N PRO A 145 17.76 7.28 -6.52
CA PRO A 145 18.69 8.38 -6.87
C PRO A 145 18.06 9.54 -7.62
N SER A 146 16.76 9.47 -7.98
CA SER A 146 16.11 10.47 -8.84
C SER A 146 16.02 11.88 -8.24
N GLY A 147 16.04 12.00 -6.92
CA GLY A 147 15.88 13.27 -6.23
C GLY A 147 14.44 13.82 -6.24
N VAL A 148 13.46 13.01 -6.61
CA VAL A 148 12.06 13.43 -6.65
C VAL A 148 11.54 13.66 -5.24
N ASP A 149 10.78 14.74 -5.06
CA ASP A 149 10.14 15.06 -3.78
C ASP A 149 8.98 14.11 -3.48
N ALA A 150 8.69 13.91 -2.21
CA ALA A 150 7.52 13.19 -1.73
C ALA A 150 6.47 14.15 -1.18
N LEU A 151 5.23 13.96 -1.59
CA LEU A 151 4.07 14.56 -0.95
C LEU A 151 3.70 13.71 0.25
N VAL A 152 3.60 14.31 1.44
CA VAL A 152 3.12 13.63 2.64
C VAL A 152 1.61 13.85 2.73
N MET A 153 0.86 12.76 2.85
CA MET A 153 -0.60 12.80 2.96
C MET A 153 -1.07 12.13 4.25
N ARG A 154 -2.17 12.60 4.79
CA ARG A 154 -2.73 12.15 6.06
C ARG A 154 -4.23 11.88 5.94
N LEU A 155 -4.66 10.76 6.51
CA LEU A 155 -6.06 10.45 6.78
C LEU A 155 -6.29 10.49 8.29
N ALA A 156 -7.10 11.43 8.75
CA ALA A 156 -7.49 11.51 10.15
C ALA A 156 -8.56 10.46 10.47
N ASP A 157 -8.48 9.88 11.66
CA ASP A 157 -9.47 8.94 12.20
C ASP A 157 -9.85 7.81 11.21
N PRO A 158 -8.90 6.94 10.84
CA PRO A 158 -9.17 5.90 9.84
C PRO A 158 -10.32 4.96 10.22
N ALA A 159 -10.63 4.80 11.51
CA ALA A 159 -11.77 3.98 11.97
C ALA A 159 -13.13 4.53 11.50
N ARG A 160 -13.22 5.83 11.25
CA ARG A 160 -14.45 6.52 10.82
C ARG A 160 -14.40 6.99 9.37
N ALA A 161 -13.30 6.75 8.67
CA ALA A 161 -13.16 7.18 7.29
C ALA A 161 -14.19 6.47 6.41
N PRO A 162 -14.97 7.21 5.60
CA PRO A 162 -15.85 6.59 4.62
C PRO A 162 -14.98 5.93 3.53
N LEU A 163 -15.13 4.61 3.37
CA LEU A 163 -14.48 3.91 2.28
C LEU A 163 -15.21 4.23 0.98
N PRO A 164 -14.49 4.58 -0.10
CA PRO A 164 -15.13 4.83 -1.38
C PRO A 164 -15.81 3.56 -1.89
N GLU A 165 -16.98 3.74 -2.51
CA GLU A 165 -17.66 2.65 -3.21
C GLU A 165 -16.70 2.04 -4.24
N PRO A 166 -16.71 0.71 -4.42
CA PRO A 166 -15.91 0.08 -5.44
C PRO A 166 -16.34 0.62 -6.81
N MET A 167 -15.44 1.36 -7.44
CA MET A 167 -15.69 1.86 -8.78
C MET A 167 -15.86 0.69 -9.75
N ALA A 168 -16.96 0.70 -10.49
CA ALA A 168 -17.09 -0.13 -11.68
C ALA A 168 -15.89 0.12 -12.59
N ALA A 169 -15.29 -0.96 -13.09
CA ALA A 169 -14.07 -0.94 -13.87
C ALA A 169 -14.16 0.06 -15.04
N THR A 170 -13.65 1.25 -14.85
CA THR A 170 -13.41 2.22 -15.91
C THR A 170 -11.97 2.68 -15.83
N ALA A 171 -11.17 1.96 -16.56
CA ALA A 171 -9.97 2.33 -17.31
C ALA A 171 -9.14 3.51 -16.82
N ALA A 172 -8.09 3.26 -16.06
CA ALA A 172 -6.73 3.73 -16.31
C ALA A 172 -5.80 3.16 -15.25
N PRO A 173 -4.61 2.70 -15.62
CA PRO A 173 -3.71 2.09 -14.66
C PRO A 173 -3.31 3.11 -13.59
N VAL A 174 -3.39 2.70 -12.33
CA VAL A 174 -2.83 3.46 -11.22
C VAL A 174 -1.36 3.10 -11.14
N ASP A 175 -0.51 4.04 -11.46
CA ASP A 175 0.91 3.92 -11.17
C ASP A 175 1.08 4.18 -9.67
N GLN A 176 1.58 3.19 -8.96
CA GLN A 176 1.51 3.18 -7.51
C GLN A 176 2.82 3.67 -6.90
N GLY A 177 2.69 4.66 -6.05
CA GLY A 177 3.81 5.20 -5.31
C GLY A 177 4.27 4.25 -4.21
N LYS A 178 5.57 4.17 -4.02
CA LYS A 178 6.20 3.50 -2.91
C LYS A 178 6.47 4.52 -1.81
N THR A 179 6.05 4.22 -0.60
CA THR A 179 6.51 4.95 0.57
C THR A 179 7.79 4.29 1.07
N LEU A 180 8.87 5.05 1.11
CA LEU A 180 10.15 4.60 1.65
C LEU A 180 10.32 5.19 3.03
N HIS A 181 10.46 4.33 4.02
CA HIS A 181 10.98 4.74 5.30
C HIS A 181 12.47 4.44 5.33
N GLY A 182 13.25 5.48 5.39
CA GLY A 182 14.67 5.42 5.69
C GLY A 182 14.92 5.45 7.18
#